data_1add65af2be49514e2e4de6864138771
#
_entry.id   1add65af2be49514e2e4de6864138771
#
_cell.length_a   1.000
_cell.length_b   1.000
_cell.length_c   1.000
_cell.angle_alpha   90.00
_cell.angle_beta   90.00
_cell.angle_gamma   90.00
#
_symmetry.space_group_name_H-M   'P 1'
#
loop_
_entity.id
_entity.type
_entity.pdbx_description
1 polymer ?
#
loop_
_entity_poly.entity_id
_entity_poly.type
_entity_poly.pdbx_seq_one_letter_code
_entity_poly.pdbx_strand_id
1 'polypeptide(L)'
;MPCVISSPSTDTGKTTLALLISCWAFSKGIKIQTFKVGPDYLDQQQLSSIGQPICRNLDIFLSGEEWVQKNFLKHSLKYELSLIEGAMGLFDGLGATSYSSTANVAKLLDTPIIFIVNAKGQVTSLLPTVRGFRDFDNELSIKGIIFNNVNSDRHKRLIREVFKNEDIEILGFLPSDSKITVNKANLGLISPFDSDRKIDVDYFASFAEKNLDVVSLSKFLKSPPKKNILNTTISNDFKIDKNKPIAIAEDKIFHFQYPETKEFLDEIGIPLISWSIFNNEEIPNEASSLIIPGGFPEKYASHISNSDKSLKSLREFRKKGFIYAECGGMMILGDLIKDENGNNHKMSGILPFKSIKSNLSVGYRYIKGLKDTPIIKQNQLIRGHEFHYWEVKRSASEFELKKIEHNSQLSFPWEIKSWETKFKKEGWSDKKLHASWIHLHLPSCPEAAKNFINATQVNYSQNS
;
A
#
# COMPACT_ATOMS: atom_id res chain seq x y z
N MET A 1 1.74 -25.80 -1.17
CA MET A 1 1.41 -24.64 -0.33
C MET A 1 1.89 -23.39 -1.05
N PRO A 2 1.29 -22.22 -0.87
CA PRO A 2 1.77 -20.98 -1.46
C PRO A 2 3.18 -20.66 -0.97
N CYS A 3 3.92 -19.86 -1.72
CA CYS A 3 5.26 -19.44 -1.32
C CYS A 3 5.39 -17.92 -1.18
N VAL A 4 6.43 -17.53 -0.46
CA VAL A 4 6.90 -16.15 -0.37
C VAL A 4 8.12 -15.99 -1.28
N ILE A 5 8.07 -15.06 -2.23
CA ILE A 5 9.26 -14.61 -2.95
C ILE A 5 10.03 -13.64 -2.05
N SER A 6 11.28 -13.95 -1.77
CA SER A 6 12.15 -13.05 -1.01
C SER A 6 13.56 -12.98 -1.59
N SER A 7 14.40 -12.11 -1.02
CA SER A 7 15.75 -11.84 -1.52
C SER A 7 16.65 -11.28 -0.41
N PRO A 8 17.97 -11.22 -0.63
CA PRO A 8 18.91 -10.61 0.32
C PRO A 8 18.67 -9.10 0.53
N SER A 9 18.15 -8.39 -0.49
CA SER A 9 18.02 -6.93 -0.46
C SER A 9 16.94 -6.42 -1.41
N THR A 10 16.65 -5.13 -1.34
CA THR A 10 15.86 -4.42 -2.36
C THR A 10 16.54 -4.51 -3.74
N ASP A 11 15.78 -4.34 -4.81
CA ASP A 11 16.24 -4.31 -6.22
C ASP A 11 16.89 -5.59 -6.76
N THR A 12 16.65 -6.72 -6.10
CA THR A 12 17.14 -8.04 -6.54
C THR A 12 16.26 -8.66 -7.65
N GLY A 13 15.02 -8.17 -7.85
CA GLY A 13 14.11 -8.64 -8.89
C GLY A 13 12.84 -9.36 -8.37
N LYS A 14 12.46 -9.19 -7.10
CA LYS A 14 11.24 -9.78 -6.51
C LYS A 14 10.00 -9.43 -7.30
N THR A 15 9.76 -8.15 -7.54
CA THR A 15 8.57 -7.65 -8.26
C THR A 15 8.56 -8.16 -9.71
N THR A 16 9.71 -8.14 -10.39
CA THR A 16 9.83 -8.71 -11.74
C THR A 16 9.45 -10.19 -11.75
N LEU A 17 9.95 -10.98 -10.79
CA LEU A 17 9.64 -12.40 -10.68
C LEU A 17 8.13 -12.62 -10.39
N ALA A 18 7.56 -11.84 -9.48
CA ALA A 18 6.13 -11.93 -9.17
C ALA A 18 5.26 -11.62 -10.40
N LEU A 19 5.64 -10.61 -11.20
CA LEU A 19 4.97 -10.28 -12.47
C LEU A 19 5.14 -11.39 -13.52
N LEU A 20 6.34 -11.96 -13.67
CA LEU A 20 6.60 -13.08 -14.60
C LEU A 20 5.69 -14.27 -14.29
N ILE A 21 5.59 -14.65 -13.02
CA ILE A 21 4.72 -15.75 -12.56
C ILE A 21 3.25 -15.41 -12.80
N SER A 22 2.83 -14.19 -12.48
CA SER A 22 1.44 -13.76 -12.63
C SER A 22 1.01 -13.67 -14.10
N CYS A 23 1.88 -13.17 -14.99
CA CYS A 23 1.63 -13.15 -16.43
C CYS A 23 1.60 -14.55 -17.02
N TRP A 24 2.50 -15.45 -16.59
CA TRP A 24 2.46 -16.87 -16.98
C TRP A 24 1.14 -17.52 -16.58
N ALA A 25 0.70 -17.37 -15.33
CA ALA A 25 -0.58 -17.91 -14.89
C ALA A 25 -1.74 -17.35 -15.71
N PHE A 26 -1.75 -16.03 -15.95
CA PHE A 26 -2.78 -15.38 -16.77
C PHE A 26 -2.82 -15.94 -18.19
N SER A 27 -1.67 -16.12 -18.86
CA SER A 27 -1.59 -16.69 -20.24
C SER A 27 -2.11 -18.14 -20.32
N LYS A 28 -2.12 -18.87 -19.19
CA LYS A 28 -2.69 -20.22 -19.09
C LYS A 28 -4.16 -20.22 -18.65
N GLY A 29 -4.79 -19.05 -18.50
CA GLY A 29 -6.15 -18.92 -17.99
C GLY A 29 -6.28 -19.24 -16.48
N ILE A 30 -5.17 -19.32 -15.76
CA ILE A 30 -5.15 -19.65 -14.33
C ILE A 30 -5.22 -18.36 -13.49
N LYS A 31 -6.17 -18.30 -12.56
CA LYS A 31 -6.25 -17.19 -11.59
C LYS A 31 -5.31 -17.44 -10.42
N ILE A 32 -4.43 -16.47 -10.16
CA ILE A 32 -3.51 -16.48 -9.03
C ILE A 32 -3.78 -15.31 -8.11
N GLN A 33 -4.03 -15.57 -6.83
CA GLN A 33 -4.12 -14.52 -5.81
C GLN A 33 -2.74 -14.06 -5.42
N THR A 34 -2.44 -12.82 -5.67
CA THR A 34 -1.18 -12.21 -5.25
C THR A 34 -1.33 -11.44 -3.95
N PHE A 35 -0.25 -11.45 -3.16
CA PHE A 35 -0.13 -10.68 -1.93
C PHE A 35 1.21 -9.93 -1.93
N LYS A 36 1.24 -8.77 -1.29
CA LYS A 36 2.43 -7.96 -1.07
C LYS A 36 2.68 -7.79 0.42
N VAL A 37 3.88 -8.14 0.90
CA VAL A 37 4.27 -7.86 2.28
C VAL A 37 4.48 -6.35 2.47
N GLY A 38 3.98 -5.82 3.58
CA GLY A 38 4.12 -4.42 3.94
C GLY A 38 3.13 -3.47 3.24
N PRO A 39 3.27 -2.16 3.46
CA PRO A 39 2.29 -1.14 3.05
C PRO A 39 2.55 -0.57 1.65
N ASP A 40 3.01 -1.38 0.71
CA ASP A 40 3.37 -0.95 -0.64
C ASP A 40 2.14 -0.92 -1.56
N TYR A 41 1.74 0.28 -1.98
CA TYR A 41 0.62 0.47 -2.91
C TYR A 41 1.00 0.26 -4.37
N LEU A 42 2.25 0.56 -4.76
CA LEU A 42 2.67 0.58 -6.16
C LEU A 42 2.90 -0.82 -6.72
N ASP A 43 3.66 -1.66 -6.01
CA ASP A 43 3.85 -3.06 -6.39
C ASP A 43 2.49 -3.81 -6.38
N GLN A 44 1.63 -3.52 -5.38
CA GLN A 44 0.27 -4.06 -5.30
C GLN A 44 -0.57 -3.71 -6.53
N GLN A 45 -0.52 -2.46 -7.00
CA GLN A 45 -1.27 -2.02 -8.18
C GLN A 45 -0.70 -2.61 -9.47
N GLN A 46 0.62 -2.74 -9.59
CA GLN A 46 1.24 -3.39 -10.74
C GLN A 46 0.81 -4.85 -10.86
N LEU A 47 0.82 -5.61 -9.78
CA LEU A 47 0.33 -6.99 -9.76
C LEU A 47 -1.16 -7.08 -10.09
N SER A 48 -1.95 -6.09 -9.69
CA SER A 48 -3.39 -6.02 -9.99
C SER A 48 -3.68 -5.68 -11.46
N SER A 49 -2.76 -4.98 -12.15
CA SER A 49 -3.00 -4.43 -13.50
C SER A 49 -3.00 -5.46 -14.63
N ILE A 50 -2.53 -6.68 -14.40
CA ILE A 50 -2.39 -7.75 -15.40
C ILE A 50 -3.64 -8.63 -15.54
N GLY A 51 -4.80 -8.18 -15.07
CA GLY A 51 -6.06 -8.94 -15.20
C GLY A 51 -6.21 -10.12 -14.23
N GLN A 52 -5.35 -10.21 -13.23
CA GLN A 52 -5.45 -11.14 -12.10
C GLN A 52 -6.34 -10.56 -10.97
N PRO A 53 -6.71 -11.34 -9.94
CA PRO A 53 -7.38 -10.82 -8.75
C PRO A 53 -6.59 -9.68 -8.12
N ILE A 54 -7.30 -8.73 -7.50
CA ILE A 54 -6.66 -7.60 -6.81
C ILE A 54 -5.63 -8.11 -5.79
N CYS A 55 -4.40 -7.64 -5.89
CA CYS A 55 -3.33 -7.94 -4.96
C CYS A 55 -3.65 -7.34 -3.57
N ARG A 56 -3.30 -8.06 -2.50
CA ARG A 56 -3.60 -7.70 -1.11
C ARG A 56 -2.34 -7.44 -0.32
N ASN A 57 -2.39 -6.49 0.61
CA ASN A 57 -1.27 -6.26 1.52
C ASN A 57 -1.33 -7.20 2.73
N LEU A 58 -0.17 -7.72 3.13
CA LEU A 58 0.03 -8.50 4.35
C LEU A 58 1.01 -7.74 5.24
N ASP A 59 0.49 -7.02 6.21
CA ASP A 59 1.28 -6.12 7.04
C ASP A 59 1.02 -6.38 8.53
N ILE A 60 1.98 -7.03 9.20
CA ILE A 60 1.86 -7.38 10.62
C ILE A 60 1.88 -6.13 11.50
N PHE A 61 2.65 -5.10 11.13
CA PHE A 61 2.69 -3.87 11.93
C PHE A 61 1.36 -3.12 11.90
N LEU A 62 0.79 -2.91 10.71
CA LEU A 62 -0.45 -2.14 10.55
C LEU A 62 -1.67 -2.91 11.01
N SER A 63 -1.77 -4.17 10.61
CA SER A 63 -3.03 -4.91 10.76
C SER A 63 -2.98 -6.02 11.82
N GLY A 64 -1.79 -6.38 12.31
CA GLY A 64 -1.62 -7.45 13.30
C GLY A 64 -1.64 -8.84 12.68
N GLU A 65 -1.12 -9.81 13.43
CA GLU A 65 -0.92 -11.19 12.98
C GLU A 65 -2.25 -11.89 12.64
N GLU A 66 -3.23 -11.74 13.50
CA GLU A 66 -4.55 -12.36 13.32
C GLU A 66 -5.25 -11.88 12.04
N TRP A 67 -5.18 -10.57 11.77
CA TRP A 67 -5.73 -10.00 10.53
C TRP A 67 -4.98 -10.55 9.30
N VAL A 68 -3.64 -10.58 9.32
CA VAL A 68 -2.81 -11.10 8.23
C VAL A 68 -3.20 -12.53 7.89
N GLN A 69 -3.31 -13.41 8.90
CA GLN A 69 -3.71 -14.80 8.69
C GLN A 69 -5.12 -14.92 8.10
N LYS A 70 -6.09 -14.17 8.64
CA LYS A 70 -7.48 -14.18 8.16
C LYS A 70 -7.59 -13.66 6.74
N ASN A 71 -6.96 -12.50 6.45
CA ASN A 71 -6.99 -11.89 5.13
C ASN A 71 -6.32 -12.79 4.08
N PHE A 72 -5.19 -13.39 4.41
CA PHE A 72 -4.53 -14.37 3.57
C PHE A 72 -5.43 -15.56 3.25
N LEU A 73 -6.04 -16.20 4.24
CA LEU A 73 -6.94 -17.34 4.03
C LEU A 73 -8.21 -16.93 3.27
N LYS A 74 -8.86 -15.82 3.64
CA LYS A 74 -10.08 -15.30 2.99
C LYS A 74 -9.91 -15.16 1.47
N HIS A 75 -8.74 -14.72 1.02
CA HIS A 75 -8.49 -14.43 -0.40
C HIS A 75 -7.81 -15.60 -1.13
N SER A 76 -6.83 -16.28 -0.53
CA SER A 76 -6.14 -17.41 -1.17
C SER A 76 -7.06 -18.58 -1.46
N LEU A 77 -8.04 -18.88 -0.59
CA LEU A 77 -8.97 -20.00 -0.77
C LEU A 77 -9.99 -19.81 -1.91
N LYS A 78 -10.07 -18.62 -2.49
CA LYS A 78 -10.93 -18.34 -3.66
C LYS A 78 -10.34 -18.83 -4.97
N TYR A 79 -9.02 -19.08 -5.01
CA TYR A 79 -8.28 -19.38 -6.22
C TYR A 79 -7.36 -20.59 -6.04
N GLU A 80 -7.00 -21.23 -7.15
CA GLU A 80 -6.13 -22.42 -7.13
C GLU A 80 -4.70 -22.09 -6.72
N LEU A 81 -4.19 -20.94 -7.15
CA LEU A 81 -2.83 -20.49 -6.91
C LEU A 81 -2.81 -19.22 -6.04
N SER A 82 -1.75 -19.12 -5.24
CA SER A 82 -1.44 -17.93 -4.44
C SER A 82 0.05 -17.67 -4.41
N LEU A 83 0.43 -16.40 -4.42
CA LEU A 83 1.82 -15.93 -4.40
C LEU A 83 1.96 -14.75 -3.46
N ILE A 84 2.98 -14.77 -2.61
CA ILE A 84 3.31 -13.65 -1.71
C ILE A 84 4.60 -13.01 -2.20
N GLU A 85 4.57 -11.73 -2.56
CA GLU A 85 5.78 -10.96 -2.83
C GLU A 85 6.27 -10.29 -1.55
N GLY A 86 7.52 -10.58 -1.15
CA GLY A 86 8.18 -9.97 0.00
C GLY A 86 8.57 -8.51 -0.25
N ALA A 87 8.80 -7.79 0.84
CA ALA A 87 9.33 -6.43 0.84
C ALA A 87 10.80 -6.41 1.28
N MET A 88 11.58 -5.46 0.80
CA MET A 88 12.98 -5.25 1.18
C MET A 88 13.82 -6.53 1.14
N GLY A 89 14.79 -6.73 2.04
CA GLY A 89 15.46 -8.00 2.28
C GLY A 89 14.61 -8.90 3.20
N LEU A 90 14.94 -10.21 3.22
CA LEU A 90 14.17 -11.22 3.95
C LEU A 90 13.92 -10.86 5.41
N PHE A 91 14.93 -10.32 6.10
CA PHE A 91 14.89 -10.01 7.53
C PHE A 91 14.68 -8.53 7.83
N ASP A 92 14.58 -7.67 6.80
CA ASP A 92 14.40 -6.23 7.01
C ASP A 92 12.96 -5.93 7.44
N GLY A 93 12.81 -5.40 8.64
CA GLY A 93 11.52 -5.08 9.24
C GLY A 93 11.48 -3.70 9.89
N LEU A 94 10.84 -3.59 11.04
CA LEU A 94 10.73 -2.33 11.79
C LEU A 94 12.07 -1.95 12.43
N GLY A 95 12.68 -0.88 11.96
CA GLY A 95 13.97 -0.41 12.47
C GLY A 95 15.07 -1.46 12.28
N ALA A 96 15.82 -1.76 13.32
CA ALA A 96 16.89 -2.77 13.31
C ALA A 96 16.40 -4.17 13.74
N THR A 97 15.13 -4.50 13.50
CA THR A 97 14.52 -5.78 13.89
C THR A 97 13.92 -6.49 12.69
N SER A 98 13.67 -7.80 12.83
CA SER A 98 12.92 -8.59 11.86
C SER A 98 11.39 -8.51 12.05
N TYR A 99 10.89 -7.73 13.01
CA TYR A 99 9.46 -7.58 13.23
C TYR A 99 8.77 -6.93 12.01
N SER A 100 7.69 -7.56 11.54
CA SER A 100 6.97 -7.17 10.31
C SER A 100 7.78 -7.30 9.01
N SER A 101 8.89 -8.06 9.03
CA SER A 101 9.65 -8.41 7.83
C SER A 101 8.97 -9.49 7.00
N THR A 102 9.51 -9.74 5.82
CA THR A 102 9.11 -10.88 4.98
C THR A 102 9.28 -12.22 5.70
N ALA A 103 10.35 -12.39 6.49
CA ALA A 103 10.58 -13.58 7.31
C ALA A 103 9.47 -13.76 8.36
N ASN A 104 9.06 -12.68 9.01
CA ASN A 104 8.01 -12.75 10.02
C ASN A 104 6.65 -13.16 9.39
N VAL A 105 6.32 -12.65 8.20
CA VAL A 105 5.10 -13.07 7.47
C VAL A 105 5.22 -14.53 7.02
N ALA A 106 6.38 -14.97 6.50
CA ALA A 106 6.58 -16.35 6.08
C ALA A 106 6.40 -17.35 7.25
N LYS A 107 6.94 -17.05 8.42
CA LYS A 107 6.74 -17.85 9.64
C LYS A 107 5.29 -17.87 10.09
N LEU A 108 4.66 -16.70 10.17
CA LEU A 108 3.26 -16.57 10.59
C LEU A 108 2.30 -17.41 9.73
N LEU A 109 2.58 -17.51 8.44
CA LEU A 109 1.74 -18.22 7.46
C LEU A 109 2.22 -19.66 7.19
N ASP A 110 3.31 -20.10 7.82
CA ASP A 110 3.95 -21.41 7.58
C ASP A 110 4.16 -21.68 6.08
N THR A 111 4.78 -20.70 5.38
CA THR A 111 4.96 -20.74 3.94
C THR A 111 6.43 -20.87 3.55
N PRO A 112 6.78 -21.75 2.57
CA PRO A 112 8.14 -21.86 2.06
C PRO A 112 8.55 -20.59 1.31
N ILE A 113 9.86 -20.34 1.26
CA ILE A 113 10.45 -19.19 0.58
C ILE A 113 11.08 -19.65 -0.74
N ILE A 114 10.77 -18.94 -1.82
CA ILE A 114 11.52 -18.94 -3.07
C ILE A 114 12.44 -17.73 -3.04
N PHE A 115 13.74 -17.99 -3.02
CA PHE A 115 14.74 -16.96 -2.81
C PHE A 115 15.34 -16.50 -4.15
N ILE A 116 15.22 -15.21 -4.49
CA ILE A 116 15.83 -14.64 -5.68
C ILE A 116 17.12 -13.93 -5.32
N VAL A 117 18.22 -14.26 -6.02
CA VAL A 117 19.55 -13.72 -5.76
C VAL A 117 20.13 -13.10 -7.03
N ASN A 118 20.70 -11.90 -6.93
CA ASN A 118 21.44 -11.30 -8.02
C ASN A 118 22.80 -11.96 -8.19
N ALA A 119 22.98 -12.66 -9.30
CA ALA A 119 24.20 -13.42 -9.62
C ALA A 119 25.19 -12.66 -10.50
N LYS A 120 24.97 -11.37 -10.78
CA LYS A 120 25.86 -10.57 -11.62
C LYS A 120 27.27 -10.55 -11.06
N GLY A 121 28.23 -11.11 -11.83
CA GLY A 121 29.65 -11.18 -11.44
C GLY A 121 29.99 -12.16 -10.30
N GLN A 122 29.08 -13.07 -9.95
CA GLN A 122 29.25 -14.01 -8.84
C GLN A 122 29.03 -15.46 -9.31
N VAL A 123 29.75 -16.38 -8.69
CA VAL A 123 29.57 -17.84 -8.85
C VAL A 123 29.61 -18.49 -7.46
N THR A 124 30.82 -18.83 -6.95
CA THR A 124 30.99 -19.51 -5.66
C THR A 124 30.53 -18.66 -4.48
N SER A 125 30.67 -17.32 -4.55
CA SER A 125 30.24 -16.40 -3.49
C SER A 125 28.73 -16.35 -3.29
N LEU A 126 27.94 -16.88 -4.23
CA LEU A 126 26.49 -17.02 -4.05
C LEU A 126 26.16 -18.03 -2.94
N LEU A 127 26.94 -19.09 -2.79
CA LEU A 127 26.69 -20.16 -1.83
C LEU A 127 26.73 -19.69 -0.37
N PRO A 128 27.80 -19.03 0.13
CA PRO A 128 27.81 -18.50 1.49
C PRO A 128 26.70 -17.45 1.72
N THR A 129 26.33 -16.66 0.71
CA THR A 129 25.20 -15.73 0.82
C THR A 129 23.91 -16.51 1.09
N VAL A 130 23.59 -17.52 0.27
CA VAL A 130 22.35 -18.28 0.40
C VAL A 130 22.34 -19.09 1.72
N ARG A 131 23.44 -19.72 2.09
CA ARG A 131 23.58 -20.43 3.37
C ARG A 131 23.38 -19.50 4.55
N GLY A 132 23.99 -18.31 4.54
CA GLY A 132 23.83 -17.33 5.61
C GLY A 132 22.36 -16.96 5.84
N PHE A 133 21.59 -16.76 4.79
CA PHE A 133 20.14 -16.47 4.90
C PHE A 133 19.34 -17.71 5.35
N ARG A 134 19.66 -18.89 4.86
CA ARG A 134 18.99 -20.14 5.24
C ARG A 134 19.24 -20.51 6.69
N ASP A 135 20.50 -20.38 7.12
CA ASP A 135 20.95 -20.90 8.42
C ASP A 135 20.78 -19.84 9.55
N PHE A 136 20.44 -18.59 9.20
CA PHE A 136 20.19 -17.49 10.16
C PHE A 136 18.95 -17.71 11.04
N ASP A 137 17.91 -18.33 10.49
CA ASP A 137 16.67 -18.60 11.20
C ASP A 137 16.12 -19.99 10.78
N ASN A 138 16.26 -20.97 11.65
CA ASN A 138 15.90 -22.36 11.39
C ASN A 138 14.38 -22.61 11.32
N GLU A 139 13.55 -21.64 11.69
CA GLU A 139 12.09 -21.72 11.53
C GLU A 139 11.64 -21.39 10.10
N LEU A 140 12.55 -20.90 9.27
CA LEU A 140 12.27 -20.57 7.86
C LEU A 140 12.69 -21.72 6.94
N SER A 141 11.96 -21.90 5.85
CA SER A 141 12.21 -22.94 4.87
C SER A 141 12.45 -22.36 3.49
N ILE A 142 13.72 -22.13 3.10
CA ILE A 142 14.10 -21.75 1.74
C ILE A 142 14.15 -23.04 0.90
N LYS A 143 13.14 -23.25 0.05
CA LYS A 143 12.97 -24.49 -0.74
C LYS A 143 13.40 -24.34 -2.19
N GLY A 144 13.37 -23.14 -2.73
CA GLY A 144 13.74 -22.89 -4.11
C GLY A 144 14.56 -21.63 -4.26
N ILE A 145 15.37 -21.60 -5.31
CA ILE A 145 16.23 -20.45 -5.63
C ILE A 145 16.13 -20.10 -7.11
N ILE A 146 16.13 -18.81 -7.38
CA ILE A 146 16.19 -18.24 -8.73
C ILE A 146 17.37 -17.27 -8.78
N PHE A 147 18.21 -17.43 -9.80
CA PHE A 147 19.36 -16.57 -10.01
C PHE A 147 19.06 -15.51 -11.06
N ASN A 148 19.11 -14.24 -10.67
CA ASN A 148 18.88 -13.12 -11.55
C ASN A 148 20.20 -12.59 -12.16
N ASN A 149 20.13 -11.99 -13.35
CA ASN A 149 21.27 -11.46 -14.11
C ASN A 149 22.29 -12.54 -14.57
N VAL A 150 21.79 -13.69 -14.99
CA VAL A 150 22.62 -14.79 -15.53
C VAL A 150 22.48 -14.86 -17.04
N ASN A 151 23.46 -14.31 -17.76
CA ASN A 151 23.37 -14.05 -19.21
C ASN A 151 24.04 -15.11 -20.10
N SER A 152 24.71 -16.14 -19.53
CA SER A 152 25.41 -17.16 -20.34
C SER A 152 25.21 -18.57 -19.78
N ASP A 153 25.22 -19.56 -20.70
CA ASP A 153 25.11 -20.97 -20.31
C ASP A 153 26.34 -21.45 -19.51
N ARG A 154 27.50 -20.88 -19.74
CA ARG A 154 28.69 -21.14 -18.91
C ARG A 154 28.41 -20.74 -17.46
N HIS A 155 27.85 -19.56 -17.23
CA HIS A 155 27.52 -19.06 -15.90
C HIS A 155 26.48 -19.96 -15.21
N LYS A 156 25.42 -20.35 -15.94
CA LYS A 156 24.41 -21.32 -15.43
C LYS A 156 25.05 -22.64 -14.99
N ARG A 157 25.96 -23.22 -15.81
CA ARG A 157 26.66 -24.47 -15.46
C ARG A 157 27.51 -24.31 -14.21
N LEU A 158 28.26 -23.23 -14.09
CA LEU A 158 29.09 -22.97 -12.90
C LEU A 158 28.26 -22.85 -11.63
N ILE A 159 27.16 -22.12 -11.68
CA ILE A 159 26.24 -22.00 -10.54
C ILE A 159 25.63 -23.36 -10.17
N ARG A 160 25.19 -24.15 -11.14
CA ARG A 160 24.67 -25.52 -10.89
C ARG A 160 25.70 -26.41 -10.20
N GLU A 161 26.97 -26.33 -10.60
CA GLU A 161 28.04 -27.09 -9.99
C GLU A 161 28.28 -26.68 -8.53
N VAL A 162 28.23 -25.37 -8.23
CA VAL A 162 28.36 -24.86 -6.85
C VAL A 162 27.23 -25.31 -5.95
N PHE A 163 26.01 -25.40 -6.47
CA PHE A 163 24.81 -25.75 -5.69
C PHE A 163 24.40 -27.21 -5.76
N LYS A 164 25.18 -28.10 -6.41
CA LYS A 164 24.80 -29.50 -6.65
C LYS A 164 24.59 -30.35 -5.39
N ASN A 165 25.21 -29.95 -4.27
CA ASN A 165 25.10 -30.65 -2.99
C ASN A 165 24.18 -29.91 -1.98
N GLU A 166 23.46 -28.89 -2.41
CA GLU A 166 22.54 -28.16 -1.55
C GLU A 166 21.12 -28.74 -1.68
N ASP A 167 20.42 -28.82 -0.56
CA ASP A 167 18.99 -29.19 -0.52
C ASP A 167 18.09 -27.98 -0.82
N ILE A 168 18.36 -27.32 -1.97
CA ILE A 168 17.60 -26.18 -2.47
C ILE A 168 17.38 -26.38 -3.97
N GLU A 169 16.12 -26.35 -4.42
CA GLU A 169 15.78 -26.55 -5.83
C GLU A 169 16.09 -25.27 -6.65
N ILE A 170 16.90 -25.40 -7.72
CA ILE A 170 17.16 -24.31 -8.66
C ILE A 170 15.98 -24.21 -9.63
N LEU A 171 15.12 -23.21 -9.43
CA LEU A 171 13.88 -23.00 -10.18
C LEU A 171 14.02 -22.11 -11.42
N GLY A 172 15.20 -21.52 -11.64
CA GLY A 172 15.44 -20.76 -12.86
C GLY A 172 16.64 -19.85 -12.84
N PHE A 173 16.93 -19.31 -14.06
CA PHE A 173 17.97 -18.33 -14.30
C PHE A 173 17.40 -17.22 -15.19
N LEU A 174 17.29 -16.03 -14.66
CA LEU A 174 16.78 -14.88 -15.40
C LEU A 174 17.96 -14.11 -16.02
N PRO A 175 18.05 -14.00 -17.35
CA PRO A 175 18.98 -13.09 -17.98
C PRO A 175 18.53 -11.64 -17.81
N SER A 176 19.48 -10.71 -17.92
CA SER A 176 19.17 -9.27 -17.96
C SER A 176 18.39 -8.96 -19.25
N ASP A 177 17.24 -8.33 -19.10
CA ASP A 177 16.40 -7.92 -20.22
C ASP A 177 15.70 -6.58 -19.88
N SER A 178 15.90 -5.58 -20.74
CA SER A 178 15.32 -4.25 -20.54
C SER A 178 13.80 -4.22 -20.67
N LYS A 179 13.19 -5.20 -21.35
CA LYS A 179 11.75 -5.26 -21.55
C LYS A 179 10.99 -5.73 -20.30
N ILE A 180 11.63 -6.58 -19.47
CA ILE A 180 11.07 -7.03 -18.21
C ILE A 180 11.56 -6.22 -17.00
N THR A 181 12.49 -5.28 -17.21
CA THR A 181 12.96 -4.43 -16.14
C THR A 181 11.84 -3.47 -15.74
N VAL A 182 11.31 -3.68 -14.56
CA VAL A 182 10.38 -2.74 -13.94
C VAL A 182 11.19 -1.53 -13.51
N ASN A 183 11.13 -0.45 -14.30
CA ASN A 183 11.84 0.77 -14.00
C ASN A 183 11.29 1.36 -12.70
N LYS A 184 12.05 1.28 -11.65
CA LYS A 184 11.88 2.11 -10.46
C LYS A 184 12.50 3.48 -10.78
N ALA A 185 11.80 4.33 -11.55
CA ALA A 185 12.20 5.71 -11.66
C ALA A 185 12.07 6.35 -10.26
N ASN A 186 13.19 6.81 -9.73
CA ASN A 186 13.27 7.54 -8.46
C ASN A 186 12.46 6.93 -7.31
N LEU A 187 12.85 5.74 -6.82
CA LEU A 187 12.26 5.05 -5.68
C LEU A 187 10.83 4.49 -5.89
N GLY A 188 10.48 4.07 -7.09
CA GLY A 188 9.22 3.34 -7.30
C GLY A 188 7.96 4.19 -7.47
N LEU A 189 8.11 5.47 -7.75
CA LEU A 189 7.01 6.42 -7.86
C LEU A 189 6.38 6.52 -9.27
N ILE A 190 6.46 5.49 -10.09
CA ILE A 190 5.67 5.43 -11.33
C ILE A 190 4.34 4.79 -10.98
N SER A 191 3.29 5.58 -11.02
CA SER A 191 1.93 5.04 -10.98
C SER A 191 1.70 4.13 -12.21
N PRO A 192 1.06 2.97 -12.07
CA PRO A 192 0.63 2.16 -13.22
C PRO A 192 -0.25 2.93 -14.20
N PHE A 193 -0.87 4.03 -13.75
CA PHE A 193 -1.70 4.91 -14.58
C PHE A 193 -0.89 5.94 -15.39
N ASP A 194 0.38 6.20 -15.01
CA ASP A 194 1.26 7.17 -15.67
C ASP A 194 2.23 6.52 -16.66
N SER A 195 2.37 5.20 -16.64
CA SER A 195 3.34 4.54 -17.51
C SER A 195 2.76 4.35 -18.90
N ASP A 196 3.37 4.95 -19.92
CA ASP A 196 3.19 4.58 -21.33
C ASP A 196 3.62 3.12 -21.60
N ARG A 197 4.17 2.44 -20.61
CA ARG A 197 4.60 1.04 -20.66
C ARG A 197 3.61 0.18 -19.90
N LYS A 198 2.54 -0.21 -20.58
CA LYS A 198 1.72 -1.35 -20.13
C LYS A 198 2.61 -2.60 -20.09
N ILE A 199 2.39 -3.45 -19.08
CA ILE A 199 3.04 -4.76 -18.99
C ILE A 199 2.64 -5.56 -20.21
N ASP A 200 3.64 -5.95 -21.01
CA ASP A 200 3.44 -6.88 -22.14
C ASP A 200 3.30 -8.30 -21.56
N VAL A 201 2.05 -8.68 -21.30
CA VAL A 201 1.71 -9.94 -20.62
C VAL A 201 2.23 -11.14 -21.39
N ASP A 202 2.13 -11.14 -22.73
CA ASP A 202 2.57 -12.25 -23.56
C ASP A 202 4.10 -12.39 -23.55
N TYR A 203 4.80 -11.26 -23.60
CA TYR A 203 6.25 -11.26 -23.49
C TYR A 203 6.73 -11.76 -22.11
N PHE A 204 6.13 -11.26 -21.02
CA PHE A 204 6.45 -11.71 -19.67
C PHE A 204 6.16 -13.20 -19.47
N ALA A 205 5.03 -13.68 -19.98
CA ALA A 205 4.66 -15.11 -19.88
C ALA A 205 5.64 -16.00 -20.65
N SER A 206 5.97 -15.67 -21.90
CA SER A 206 6.93 -16.42 -22.69
C SER A 206 8.35 -16.37 -22.12
N PHE A 207 8.74 -15.24 -21.53
CA PHE A 207 10.01 -15.11 -20.85
C PHE A 207 10.07 -15.99 -19.58
N ALA A 208 8.99 -16.06 -18.82
CA ALA A 208 8.88 -16.96 -17.67
C ALA A 208 9.02 -18.44 -18.09
N GLU A 209 8.30 -18.89 -19.11
CA GLU A 209 8.39 -20.27 -19.61
C GLU A 209 9.78 -20.66 -20.10
N LYS A 210 10.49 -19.73 -20.70
CA LYS A 210 11.85 -19.96 -21.21
C LYS A 210 12.90 -20.06 -20.11
N ASN A 211 12.73 -19.32 -19.01
CA ASN A 211 13.81 -19.08 -18.04
C ASN A 211 13.54 -19.64 -16.64
N LEU A 212 12.30 -20.08 -16.37
CA LEU A 212 11.88 -20.67 -15.10
C LEU A 212 11.40 -22.11 -15.31
N ASP A 213 11.66 -22.96 -14.34
CA ASP A 213 10.95 -24.25 -14.24
C ASP A 213 9.55 -24.00 -13.67
N VAL A 214 8.64 -23.59 -14.54
CA VAL A 214 7.27 -23.26 -14.15
C VAL A 214 6.48 -24.45 -13.61
N VAL A 215 6.88 -25.68 -13.96
CA VAL A 215 6.25 -26.90 -13.46
C VAL A 215 6.60 -27.13 -12.01
N SER A 216 7.87 -27.10 -11.65
CA SER A 216 8.32 -27.20 -10.26
C SER A 216 7.83 -26.00 -9.45
N LEU A 217 7.92 -24.78 -10.01
CA LEU A 217 7.46 -23.55 -9.37
C LEU A 217 5.96 -23.61 -9.03
N SER A 218 5.13 -24.18 -9.93
CA SER A 218 3.67 -24.29 -9.70
C SER A 218 3.31 -25.09 -8.44
N LYS A 219 4.17 -26.04 -8.02
CA LYS A 219 3.97 -26.80 -6.78
C LYS A 219 4.02 -25.90 -5.53
N PHE A 220 4.82 -24.82 -5.60
CA PHE A 220 4.98 -23.81 -4.54
C PHE A 220 3.97 -22.67 -4.63
N LEU A 221 3.02 -22.73 -5.57
CA LEU A 221 2.00 -21.72 -5.73
C LEU A 221 0.61 -22.20 -5.32
N LYS A 222 0.44 -23.48 -5.03
CA LYS A 222 -0.88 -24.04 -4.66
C LYS A 222 -1.42 -23.36 -3.41
N SER A 223 -2.62 -22.84 -3.50
CA SER A 223 -3.33 -22.26 -2.35
C SER A 223 -3.49 -23.26 -1.20
N PRO A 224 -3.59 -22.79 0.05
CA PRO A 224 -3.72 -23.70 1.19
C PRO A 224 -4.98 -24.56 1.06
N PRO A 225 -5.01 -25.76 1.65
CA PRO A 225 -6.23 -26.58 1.65
C PRO A 225 -7.35 -25.87 2.41
N LYS A 226 -8.59 -26.06 1.96
CA LYS A 226 -9.77 -25.50 2.63
C LYS A 226 -9.84 -26.03 4.07
N LYS A 227 -9.46 -25.21 5.03
CA LYS A 227 -9.76 -25.37 6.46
C LYS A 227 -10.96 -24.50 6.79
N ASN A 228 -11.74 -24.89 7.78
CA ASN A 228 -12.84 -24.05 8.26
C ASN A 228 -12.29 -22.69 8.68
N ILE A 229 -12.58 -21.67 7.89
CA ILE A 229 -12.31 -20.28 8.29
C ILE A 229 -13.31 -19.99 9.39
N LEU A 230 -12.81 -19.68 10.59
CA LEU A 230 -13.67 -19.08 11.61
C LEU A 230 -14.18 -17.77 11.01
N ASN A 231 -15.46 -17.75 10.67
CA ASN A 231 -16.15 -16.53 10.25
C ASN A 231 -16.16 -15.55 11.43
N THR A 232 -15.11 -14.78 11.56
CA THR A 232 -15.16 -13.58 12.39
C THR A 232 -15.75 -12.48 11.53
N THR A 233 -17.07 -12.46 11.46
CA THR A 233 -17.80 -11.24 11.11
C THR A 233 -17.33 -10.15 12.06
N ILE A 234 -16.84 -9.03 11.51
CA ILE A 234 -16.76 -7.77 12.26
C ILE A 234 -18.15 -7.59 12.85
N SER A 235 -18.26 -7.47 14.18
CA SER A 235 -19.56 -7.42 14.85
C SER A 235 -20.43 -6.34 14.19
N ASN A 236 -21.59 -6.74 13.67
CA ASN A 236 -22.53 -5.88 12.94
C ASN A 236 -23.30 -4.91 13.87
N ASP A 237 -22.66 -4.38 14.90
CA ASP A 237 -23.30 -3.46 15.86
C ASP A 237 -23.37 -2.00 15.37
N PHE A 238 -23.05 -1.78 14.09
CA PHE A 238 -23.14 -0.44 13.49
C PHE A 238 -24.60 -0.13 13.09
N LYS A 239 -25.14 0.97 13.62
CA LYS A 239 -26.38 1.55 13.10
C LYS A 239 -26.08 2.35 11.83
N ILE A 240 -26.27 1.73 10.68
CA ILE A 240 -26.01 2.33 9.38
C ILE A 240 -27.29 2.91 8.78
N ASP A 241 -27.26 4.20 8.45
CA ASP A 241 -28.27 4.86 7.63
C ASP A 241 -27.85 4.78 6.16
N LYS A 242 -28.53 3.95 5.39
CA LYS A 242 -28.25 3.77 3.94
C LYS A 242 -28.49 5.03 3.11
N ASN A 243 -29.17 6.04 3.65
CA ASN A 243 -29.35 7.33 2.99
C ASN A 243 -28.17 8.27 3.20
N LYS A 244 -27.06 7.80 3.79
CA LYS A 244 -25.83 8.54 4.00
C LYS A 244 -24.65 7.87 3.28
N PRO A 245 -24.61 7.91 1.95
CA PRO A 245 -23.52 7.36 1.19
C PRO A 245 -22.22 8.14 1.43
N ILE A 246 -21.10 7.45 1.26
CA ILE A 246 -19.76 8.04 1.30
C ILE A 246 -19.27 8.22 -0.14
N ALA A 247 -18.91 9.46 -0.52
CA ALA A 247 -18.16 9.70 -1.74
C ALA A 247 -16.68 9.31 -1.52
N ILE A 248 -16.08 8.68 -2.51
CA ILE A 248 -14.65 8.32 -2.49
C ILE A 248 -13.99 8.94 -3.71
N ALA A 249 -12.93 9.73 -3.51
CA ALA A 249 -12.11 10.21 -4.61
C ALA A 249 -11.39 9.01 -5.26
N GLU A 250 -11.72 8.76 -6.53
CA GLU A 250 -11.29 7.58 -7.26
C GLU A 250 -10.99 7.93 -8.72
N ASP A 251 -9.72 8.24 -8.96
CA ASP A 251 -9.18 8.52 -10.27
C ASP A 251 -7.66 8.27 -10.29
N LYS A 252 -6.99 8.60 -11.38
CA LYS A 252 -5.54 8.40 -11.50
C LYS A 252 -4.69 9.26 -10.56
N ILE A 253 -5.28 10.22 -9.86
CA ILE A 253 -4.60 11.06 -8.87
C ILE A 253 -4.61 10.36 -7.52
N PHE A 254 -5.78 9.83 -7.08
CA PHE A 254 -6.04 9.28 -5.76
C PHE A 254 -6.28 7.79 -5.81
N HIS A 255 -5.20 7.02 -5.66
CA HIS A 255 -5.23 5.57 -5.80
C HIS A 255 -4.46 4.83 -4.69
N PHE A 256 -3.92 5.52 -3.69
CA PHE A 256 -3.28 4.89 -2.54
C PHE A 256 -4.32 4.57 -1.47
N GLN A 257 -4.97 3.43 -1.64
CA GLN A 257 -6.01 2.94 -0.75
C GLN A 257 -5.95 1.41 -0.64
N TYR A 258 -6.14 0.89 0.55
CA TYR A 258 -6.31 -0.55 0.76
C TYR A 258 -7.68 -0.99 0.23
N PRO A 259 -7.75 -2.01 -0.65
CA PRO A 259 -9.02 -2.53 -1.15
C PRO A 259 -9.98 -2.96 -0.03
N GLU A 260 -9.42 -3.44 1.08
CA GLU A 260 -10.15 -3.87 2.26
C GLU A 260 -10.98 -2.74 2.90
N THR A 261 -10.59 -1.46 2.72
CA THR A 261 -11.37 -0.33 3.22
C THR A 261 -12.73 -0.23 2.52
N LYS A 262 -12.76 -0.36 1.19
CA LYS A 262 -14.02 -0.36 0.43
C LYS A 262 -14.86 -1.59 0.74
N GLU A 263 -14.22 -2.77 0.76
CA GLU A 263 -14.90 -4.04 1.10
C GLU A 263 -15.53 -3.98 2.48
N PHE A 264 -14.82 -3.43 3.46
CA PHE A 264 -15.34 -3.26 4.81
C PHE A 264 -16.58 -2.35 4.85
N LEU A 265 -16.53 -1.20 4.17
CA LEU A 265 -17.64 -0.26 4.12
C LEU A 265 -18.86 -0.88 3.41
N ASP A 266 -18.65 -1.63 2.34
CA ASP A 266 -19.68 -2.38 1.62
C ASP A 266 -20.27 -3.53 2.48
N GLU A 267 -19.41 -4.32 3.13
CA GLU A 267 -19.81 -5.41 4.02
C GLU A 267 -20.71 -4.95 5.17
N ILE A 268 -20.48 -3.74 5.71
CA ILE A 268 -21.36 -3.16 6.75
C ILE A 268 -22.57 -2.40 6.19
N GLY A 269 -22.69 -2.33 4.85
CA GLY A 269 -23.86 -1.78 4.15
C GLY A 269 -23.87 -0.28 3.96
N ILE A 270 -22.71 0.39 3.98
CA ILE A 270 -22.58 1.82 3.63
C ILE A 270 -22.47 1.96 2.11
N PRO A 271 -23.41 2.68 1.45
CA PRO A 271 -23.31 2.92 0.01
C PRO A 271 -22.09 3.78 -0.33
N LEU A 272 -21.34 3.40 -1.38
CA LEU A 272 -20.17 4.12 -1.87
C LEU A 272 -20.46 4.73 -3.23
N ILE A 273 -20.00 5.97 -3.44
CA ILE A 273 -20.14 6.71 -4.70
C ILE A 273 -18.78 7.21 -5.12
N SER A 274 -18.33 6.89 -6.33
CA SER A 274 -17.07 7.40 -6.87
C SER A 274 -17.19 8.89 -7.18
N TRP A 275 -16.12 9.65 -6.96
CA TRP A 275 -15.95 11.04 -7.32
C TRP A 275 -14.58 11.24 -7.96
N SER A 276 -14.53 12.05 -9.04
CA SER A 276 -13.28 12.33 -9.74
C SER A 276 -13.01 13.84 -9.83
N ILE A 277 -11.96 14.30 -9.17
CA ILE A 277 -11.45 15.65 -9.36
C ILE A 277 -10.73 15.76 -10.69
N PHE A 278 -10.15 14.66 -11.19
CA PHE A 278 -9.53 14.64 -12.52
C PHE A 278 -10.53 14.96 -13.63
N ASN A 279 -11.77 14.48 -13.53
CA ASN A 279 -12.84 14.77 -14.46
C ASN A 279 -13.56 16.09 -14.17
N ASN A 280 -13.11 16.86 -13.20
CA ASN A 280 -13.74 18.12 -12.75
C ASN A 280 -15.23 17.95 -12.37
N GLU A 281 -15.54 16.85 -11.64
CA GLU A 281 -16.88 16.53 -11.17
C GLU A 281 -17.22 17.29 -9.88
N GLU A 282 -18.51 17.56 -9.67
CA GLU A 282 -19.01 17.97 -8.37
C GLU A 282 -19.13 16.74 -7.44
N ILE A 283 -18.89 16.93 -6.15
CA ILE A 283 -19.15 15.88 -5.16
C ILE A 283 -20.66 15.57 -5.19
N PRO A 284 -21.05 14.29 -5.29
CA PRO A 284 -22.46 13.89 -5.33
C PRO A 284 -23.26 14.52 -4.19
N ASN A 285 -24.42 15.11 -4.53
CA ASN A 285 -25.23 15.85 -3.56
C ASN A 285 -25.75 15.00 -2.41
N GLU A 286 -25.99 13.71 -2.67
CA GLU A 286 -26.43 12.71 -1.72
C GLU A 286 -25.31 12.26 -0.76
N ALA A 287 -24.05 12.55 -1.06
CA ALA A 287 -22.94 12.18 -0.19
C ALA A 287 -23.01 12.89 1.17
N SER A 288 -22.95 12.12 2.24
CA SER A 288 -22.86 12.63 3.62
C SER A 288 -21.42 12.83 4.08
N SER A 289 -20.49 12.08 3.49
CA SER A 289 -19.07 12.10 3.82
C SER A 289 -18.22 11.90 2.58
N LEU A 290 -16.96 12.30 2.66
CA LEU A 290 -15.99 12.20 1.58
C LEU A 290 -14.69 11.59 2.08
N ILE A 291 -14.21 10.55 1.40
CA ILE A 291 -12.86 10.00 1.56
C ILE A 291 -12.01 10.49 0.40
N ILE A 292 -10.87 11.09 0.72
CA ILE A 292 -9.84 11.47 -0.26
C ILE A 292 -8.56 10.68 0.07
N PRO A 293 -8.29 9.57 -0.62
CA PRO A 293 -7.11 8.74 -0.36
C PRO A 293 -5.81 9.45 -0.73
N GLY A 294 -4.70 8.78 -0.48
CA GLY A 294 -3.41 9.21 -0.99
C GLY A 294 -3.25 9.04 -2.50
N GLY A 295 -2.13 9.53 -3.01
CA GLY A 295 -1.79 9.51 -4.43
C GLY A 295 -0.78 10.59 -4.77
N PHE A 296 -0.75 11.03 -6.03
CA PHE A 296 0.23 11.98 -6.56
C PHE A 296 -0.42 13.28 -7.09
N PRO A 297 -1.09 14.09 -6.24
CA PRO A 297 -1.73 15.33 -6.70
C PRO A 297 -0.71 16.34 -7.23
N GLU A 298 0.54 16.30 -6.80
CA GLU A 298 1.60 17.18 -7.29
C GLU A 298 1.91 16.99 -8.78
N LYS A 299 1.77 15.76 -9.30
CA LYS A 299 1.95 15.50 -10.74
C LYS A 299 0.85 16.10 -11.59
N TYR A 300 -0.32 16.29 -10.99
CA TYR A 300 -1.52 16.82 -11.63
C TYR A 300 -1.92 18.20 -11.09
N ALA A 301 -1.02 18.90 -10.37
CA ALA A 301 -1.35 20.13 -9.66
C ALA A 301 -1.91 21.23 -10.57
N SER A 302 -1.35 21.39 -11.78
CA SER A 302 -1.91 22.31 -12.79
C SER A 302 -3.31 21.91 -13.23
N HIS A 303 -3.55 20.62 -13.44
CA HIS A 303 -4.87 20.12 -13.84
C HIS A 303 -5.90 20.32 -12.73
N ILE A 304 -5.55 19.98 -11.49
CA ILE A 304 -6.42 20.17 -10.32
C ILE A 304 -6.73 21.65 -10.12
N SER A 305 -5.74 22.53 -10.27
CA SER A 305 -5.92 23.98 -10.13
C SER A 305 -6.95 24.58 -11.12
N ASN A 306 -7.16 23.91 -12.25
CA ASN A 306 -8.15 24.27 -13.28
C ASN A 306 -9.49 23.51 -13.13
N SER A 307 -9.61 22.65 -12.13
CA SER A 307 -10.82 21.86 -11.86
C SER A 307 -11.80 22.66 -10.97
N ASP A 308 -12.27 23.79 -11.48
CA ASP A 308 -13.03 24.79 -10.71
C ASP A 308 -14.30 24.22 -10.08
N LYS A 309 -15.05 23.35 -10.80
CA LYS A 309 -16.29 22.74 -10.29
C LYS A 309 -15.97 21.87 -9.07
N SER A 310 -14.97 20.99 -9.19
CA SER A 310 -14.56 20.11 -8.11
C SER A 310 -14.05 20.88 -6.90
N LEU A 311 -13.19 21.88 -7.10
CA LEU A 311 -12.65 22.68 -6.00
C LEU A 311 -13.72 23.52 -5.31
N LYS A 312 -14.68 24.07 -6.08
CA LYS A 312 -15.84 24.77 -5.51
C LYS A 312 -16.72 23.81 -4.72
N SER A 313 -17.07 22.68 -5.31
CA SER A 313 -17.88 21.64 -4.68
C SER A 313 -17.24 21.14 -3.36
N LEU A 314 -15.91 20.98 -3.34
CA LEU A 314 -15.17 20.56 -2.14
C LEU A 314 -15.28 21.61 -1.00
N ARG A 315 -15.17 22.91 -1.33
CA ARG A 315 -15.39 24.00 -0.35
C ARG A 315 -16.82 24.03 0.19
N GLU A 316 -17.81 23.81 -0.67
CA GLU A 316 -19.22 23.75 -0.24
C GLU A 316 -19.49 22.50 0.60
N PHE A 317 -18.92 21.36 0.22
CA PHE A 317 -19.05 20.11 0.94
C PHE A 317 -18.49 20.19 2.36
N ARG A 318 -17.36 20.90 2.54
CA ARG A 318 -16.75 21.14 3.86
C ARG A 318 -17.70 21.77 4.88
N LYS A 319 -18.69 22.53 4.42
CA LYS A 319 -19.68 23.17 5.29
C LYS A 319 -20.71 22.16 5.81
N LYS A 320 -21.05 21.12 5.04
CA LYS A 320 -22.17 20.22 5.29
C LYS A 320 -21.81 18.75 5.58
N GLY A 321 -20.62 18.28 5.20
CA GLY A 321 -20.23 16.87 5.30
C GLY A 321 -18.91 16.67 6.06
N PHE A 322 -18.64 15.39 6.40
CA PHE A 322 -17.38 14.99 6.99
C PHE A 322 -16.37 14.63 5.90
N ILE A 323 -15.15 15.18 5.98
CA ILE A 323 -14.05 14.89 5.06
C ILE A 323 -12.95 14.13 5.81
N TYR A 324 -12.56 12.97 5.26
CA TYR A 324 -11.40 12.20 5.65
C TYR A 324 -10.38 12.20 4.52
N ALA A 325 -9.18 12.75 4.76
CA ALA A 325 -8.15 12.89 3.74
C ALA A 325 -6.80 12.37 4.22
N GLU A 326 -6.16 11.53 3.41
CA GLU A 326 -4.85 10.94 3.66
C GLU A 326 -3.81 11.44 2.66
N CYS A 327 -2.60 11.75 3.13
CA CYS A 327 -1.40 11.99 2.32
C CYS A 327 -1.68 12.99 1.16
N GLY A 328 -1.61 12.54 -0.10
CA GLY A 328 -1.93 13.34 -1.27
C GLY A 328 -3.34 13.96 -1.22
N GLY A 329 -4.31 13.23 -0.66
CA GLY A 329 -5.66 13.75 -0.43
C GLY A 329 -5.71 14.95 0.51
N MET A 330 -4.83 15.01 1.51
CA MET A 330 -4.70 16.19 2.36
C MET A 330 -4.13 17.38 1.59
N MET A 331 -3.22 17.16 0.64
CA MET A 331 -2.56 18.27 -0.09
C MET A 331 -3.55 19.15 -0.85
N ILE A 332 -4.63 18.58 -1.40
CA ILE A 332 -5.64 19.37 -2.12
C ILE A 332 -6.52 20.21 -1.21
N LEU A 333 -6.50 19.96 0.09
CA LEU A 333 -7.21 20.77 1.08
C LEU A 333 -6.46 22.06 1.45
N GLY A 334 -5.16 22.15 1.14
CA GLY A 334 -4.33 23.32 1.36
C GLY A 334 -4.65 24.48 0.44
N ASP A 335 -3.91 25.60 0.58
CA ASP A 335 -4.01 26.78 -0.27
C ASP A 335 -3.40 26.54 -1.65
N LEU A 336 -2.24 25.88 -1.68
CA LEU A 336 -1.54 25.58 -2.93
C LEU A 336 -0.59 24.38 -2.82
N ILE A 337 -0.29 23.80 -3.98
CA ILE A 337 0.82 22.87 -4.19
C ILE A 337 1.88 23.61 -5.03
N LYS A 338 3.13 23.58 -4.57
CA LYS A 338 4.28 24.05 -5.35
C LYS A 338 4.88 22.84 -6.08
N ASP A 339 4.70 22.76 -7.41
CA ASP A 339 5.17 21.62 -8.20
C ASP A 339 6.70 21.47 -8.21
N GLU A 340 7.22 20.41 -8.86
CA GLU A 340 8.66 20.14 -8.96
C GLU A 340 9.43 21.23 -9.71
N ASN A 341 8.77 21.98 -10.59
CA ASN A 341 9.34 23.10 -11.34
C ASN A 341 9.28 24.43 -10.57
N GLY A 342 8.69 24.40 -9.37
CA GLY A 342 8.57 25.60 -8.53
C GLY A 342 7.33 26.44 -8.78
N ASN A 343 6.41 26.01 -9.66
CA ASN A 343 5.17 26.73 -9.94
C ASN A 343 4.15 26.53 -8.85
N ASN A 344 3.39 27.55 -8.53
CA ASN A 344 2.32 27.49 -7.54
C ASN A 344 0.99 27.19 -8.20
N HIS A 345 0.30 26.17 -7.74
CA HIS A 345 -1.02 25.74 -8.20
C HIS A 345 -2.02 25.87 -7.06
N LYS A 346 -3.06 26.67 -7.24
CA LYS A 346 -4.11 26.88 -6.23
C LYS A 346 -4.90 25.59 -6.00
N MET A 347 -5.18 25.30 -4.75
CA MET A 347 -6.00 24.18 -4.31
C MET A 347 -7.31 24.68 -3.67
N SER A 348 -7.95 23.86 -2.84
CA SER A 348 -9.25 24.24 -2.27
C SER A 348 -9.19 25.38 -1.24
N GLY A 349 -8.06 25.58 -0.55
CA GLY A 349 -7.93 26.61 0.49
C GLY A 349 -8.75 26.33 1.75
N ILE A 350 -9.09 25.07 2.01
CA ILE A 350 -9.82 24.66 3.23
C ILE A 350 -8.92 24.69 4.45
N LEU A 351 -7.64 24.34 4.26
CA LEU A 351 -6.63 24.33 5.31
C LEU A 351 -5.52 25.34 5.01
N PRO A 352 -5.02 26.09 6.02
CA PRO A 352 -4.09 27.20 5.83
C PRO A 352 -2.64 26.73 5.68
N PHE A 353 -2.33 25.99 4.62
CA PHE A 353 -0.97 25.55 4.34
C PHE A 353 -0.65 25.46 2.84
N LYS A 354 0.62 25.48 2.54
CA LYS A 354 1.22 25.17 1.23
C LYS A 354 1.93 23.84 1.29
N SER A 355 1.76 23.02 0.26
CA SER A 355 2.56 21.81 0.07
C SER A 355 3.76 22.12 -0.80
N ILE A 356 4.95 21.77 -0.32
CA ILE A 356 6.23 21.97 -1.02
C ILE A 356 7.04 20.68 -1.02
N LYS A 357 7.87 20.49 -2.04
CA LYS A 357 8.77 19.32 -2.13
C LYS A 357 9.79 19.35 -1.00
N SER A 358 10.04 18.20 -0.40
CA SER A 358 10.95 17.99 0.72
C SER A 358 11.70 16.66 0.57
N ASN A 359 12.37 16.22 1.62
CA ASN A 359 12.98 14.89 1.69
C ASN A 359 11.90 13.81 1.84
N LEU A 360 12.27 12.58 1.46
CA LEU A 360 11.40 11.42 1.65
C LEU A 360 11.09 11.20 3.13
N SER A 361 9.80 11.17 3.46
CA SER A 361 9.29 10.69 4.73
C SER A 361 8.59 9.36 4.48
N VAL A 362 9.14 8.28 5.01
CA VAL A 362 8.63 6.92 4.78
C VAL A 362 8.73 6.07 6.04
N GLY A 363 7.78 5.17 6.19
CA GLY A 363 7.82 4.09 7.18
C GLY A 363 6.66 4.10 8.16
N TYR A 364 6.74 3.19 9.08
CA TYR A 364 5.74 2.96 10.11
C TYR A 364 5.70 4.06 11.17
N ARG A 365 4.48 4.33 11.67
CA ARG A 365 4.24 5.34 12.72
C ARG A 365 3.41 4.77 13.84
N TYR A 366 3.89 4.96 15.07
CA TYR A 366 3.07 4.87 16.27
C TYR A 366 2.36 6.21 16.45
N ILE A 367 1.06 6.16 16.70
CA ILE A 367 0.17 7.31 16.73
C ILE A 367 -0.53 7.34 18.07
N LYS A 368 -0.50 8.50 18.74
CA LYS A 368 -1.19 8.73 20.01
C LYS A 368 -2.16 9.89 19.88
N GLY A 369 -3.42 9.66 20.20
CA GLY A 369 -4.44 10.70 20.19
C GLY A 369 -4.19 11.80 21.21
N LEU A 370 -4.24 13.06 20.76
CA LEU A 370 -4.10 14.23 21.64
C LEU A 370 -5.45 14.67 22.22
N LYS A 371 -6.53 14.37 21.52
CA LYS A 371 -7.91 14.71 21.89
C LYS A 371 -8.89 13.75 21.22
N ASP A 372 -10.16 13.81 21.60
CA ASP A 372 -11.23 13.12 20.90
C ASP A 372 -11.47 13.75 19.52
N THR A 373 -11.42 12.92 18.47
CA THR A 373 -11.62 13.31 17.09
C THR A 373 -12.55 12.31 16.39
N PRO A 374 -12.96 12.55 15.14
CA PRO A 374 -13.70 11.58 14.35
C PRO A 374 -12.97 10.26 14.07
N ILE A 375 -11.66 10.17 14.33
CA ILE A 375 -10.84 8.98 14.04
C ILE A 375 -10.28 8.34 15.30
N ILE A 376 -9.77 9.14 16.23
CA ILE A 376 -9.02 8.66 17.38
C ILE A 376 -9.51 9.35 18.66
N LYS A 377 -9.51 8.63 19.78
CA LYS A 377 -9.78 9.17 21.11
C LYS A 377 -8.50 9.63 21.79
N GLN A 378 -8.65 10.53 22.79
CA GLN A 378 -7.53 10.99 23.59
C GLN A 378 -6.81 9.81 24.25
N ASN A 379 -5.46 9.83 24.18
CA ASN A 379 -4.56 8.76 24.68
C ASN A 379 -4.69 7.40 24.00
N GLN A 380 -5.59 7.22 23.02
CA GLN A 380 -5.65 6.01 22.22
C GLN A 380 -4.36 5.85 21.41
N LEU A 381 -3.89 4.61 21.28
CA LEU A 381 -2.72 4.25 20.48
C LEU A 381 -3.17 3.47 19.26
N ILE A 382 -2.78 3.91 18.07
CA ILE A 382 -2.99 3.20 16.81
C ILE A 382 -1.69 3.20 16.00
N ARG A 383 -1.70 2.48 14.88
CA ARG A 383 -0.55 2.37 13.97
C ARG A 383 -0.95 2.86 12.59
N GLY A 384 0.02 3.43 11.89
CA GLY A 384 -0.16 3.93 10.53
C GLY A 384 1.15 3.89 9.75
N HIS A 385 1.07 4.30 8.52
CA HIS A 385 2.19 4.36 7.59
C HIS A 385 2.23 5.73 6.92
N GLU A 386 3.42 6.24 6.65
CA GLU A 386 3.68 7.53 5.99
C GLU A 386 4.59 7.29 4.79
N PHE A 387 4.24 7.87 3.63
CA PHE A 387 5.06 7.80 2.42
C PHE A 387 4.83 9.02 1.52
N HIS A 388 5.73 10.02 1.59
CA HIS A 388 5.64 11.23 0.75
C HIS A 388 6.99 11.95 0.65
N TYR A 389 7.15 12.74 -0.43
CA TYR A 389 8.26 13.68 -0.65
C TYR A 389 7.88 15.14 -0.42
N TRP A 390 6.74 15.38 0.22
CA TRP A 390 6.18 16.72 0.38
C TRP A 390 6.03 17.04 1.85
N GLU A 391 6.17 18.30 2.19
CA GLU A 391 5.88 18.81 3.53
C GLU A 391 4.85 19.93 3.46
N VAL A 392 4.14 20.14 4.57
CA VAL A 392 3.23 21.28 4.70
C VAL A 392 3.94 22.44 5.37
N LYS A 393 3.92 23.60 4.73
CA LYS A 393 4.31 24.87 5.35
C LYS A 393 3.07 25.72 5.59
N ARG A 394 2.89 26.17 6.82
CA ARG A 394 1.76 27.01 7.19
C ARG A 394 1.78 28.30 6.37
N SER A 395 0.61 28.69 5.82
CA SER A 395 0.46 29.89 5.00
C SER A 395 0.18 31.14 5.84
N ALA A 396 -0.42 30.94 7.03
CA ALA A 396 -0.81 32.00 7.93
C ALA A 396 0.23 32.24 9.04
N SER A 397 0.29 33.45 9.59
CA SER A 397 1.10 33.75 10.75
C SER A 397 0.62 32.97 11.97
N GLU A 398 1.48 32.80 12.98
CA GLU A 398 1.14 32.07 14.20
C GLU A 398 -0.07 32.70 14.93
N PHE A 399 -0.25 34.01 14.80
CA PHE A 399 -1.39 34.74 15.36
C PHE A 399 -2.70 34.42 14.62
N GLU A 400 -2.67 34.41 13.28
CA GLU A 400 -3.85 34.07 12.45
C GLU A 400 -4.23 32.59 12.66
N LEU A 401 -3.25 31.70 12.81
CA LEU A 401 -3.50 30.28 13.09
C LEU A 401 -4.19 30.08 14.44
N LYS A 402 -3.73 30.75 15.51
CA LYS A 402 -4.40 30.73 16.82
C LYS A 402 -5.85 31.21 16.72
N LYS A 403 -6.12 32.23 15.87
CA LYS A 403 -7.48 32.70 15.61
C LYS A 403 -8.32 31.69 14.84
N ILE A 404 -7.74 31.02 13.84
CA ILE A 404 -8.40 29.94 13.08
C ILE A 404 -8.66 28.73 13.99
N GLU A 405 -7.66 28.30 14.74
CA GLU A 405 -7.75 27.18 15.70
C GLU A 405 -8.83 27.48 16.79
N HIS A 406 -8.90 28.68 17.27
CA HIS A 406 -9.88 29.09 18.29
C HIS A 406 -11.31 29.17 17.72
N ASN A 407 -11.48 29.74 16.53
CA ASN A 407 -12.81 29.91 15.91
C ASN A 407 -13.34 28.64 15.26
N SER A 408 -12.49 27.77 14.71
CA SER A 408 -12.90 26.57 13.97
C SER A 408 -12.77 25.27 14.75
N GLN A 409 -12.21 25.30 15.97
CA GLN A 409 -11.82 24.11 16.75
C GLN A 409 -10.82 23.18 15.99
N LEU A 410 -10.25 23.68 14.90
CA LEU A 410 -9.26 22.96 14.08
C LEU A 410 -7.94 22.84 14.84
N SER A 411 -7.45 21.65 15.06
CA SER A 411 -6.20 21.42 15.78
C SER A 411 -5.57 20.08 15.45
N PHE A 412 -4.38 19.82 15.98
CA PHE A 412 -3.72 18.53 15.81
C PHE A 412 -4.53 17.39 16.43
N PRO A 413 -4.88 16.34 15.64
CA PRO A 413 -5.59 15.16 16.16
C PRO A 413 -4.71 14.30 17.05
N TRP A 414 -3.43 14.21 16.72
CA TRP A 414 -2.49 13.24 17.28
C TRP A 414 -1.04 13.71 17.27
N GLU A 415 -0.22 12.94 17.91
CA GLU A 415 1.23 12.96 17.78
C GLU A 415 1.72 11.61 17.24
N ILE A 416 2.76 11.65 16.42
CA ILE A 416 3.33 10.49 15.75
C ILE A 416 4.81 10.34 16.06
N LYS A 417 5.29 9.10 16.10
CA LYS A 417 6.72 8.77 16.16
C LYS A 417 7.05 7.57 15.27
N SER A 418 8.26 7.54 14.76
CA SER A 418 8.87 6.35 14.13
C SER A 418 9.77 5.62 15.13
N TRP A 419 10.49 4.60 14.64
CA TRP A 419 11.53 3.93 15.43
C TRP A 419 12.55 4.94 15.98
N GLU A 420 12.81 4.87 17.29
CA GLU A 420 13.78 5.71 18.01
C GLU A 420 13.60 7.24 17.88
N THR A 421 12.46 7.72 17.41
CA THR A 421 12.18 9.16 17.34
C THR A 421 11.29 9.64 18.49
N LYS A 422 11.29 10.96 18.72
CA LYS A 422 10.34 11.58 19.65
C LYS A 422 8.99 11.80 18.96
N PHE A 423 7.94 11.88 19.76
CA PHE A 423 6.62 12.25 19.26
C PHE A 423 6.61 13.68 18.70
N LYS A 424 6.00 13.85 17.52
CA LYS A 424 5.72 15.16 16.91
C LYS A 424 4.23 15.26 16.58
N LYS A 425 3.65 16.44 16.76
CA LYS A 425 2.26 16.72 16.39
C LYS A 425 2.11 16.69 14.86
N GLU A 426 1.03 16.09 14.39
CA GLU A 426 0.78 15.92 12.95
C GLU A 426 -0.73 15.96 12.68
N GLY A 427 -1.11 16.35 11.43
CA GLY A 427 -2.45 16.35 10.91
C GLY A 427 -3.30 17.54 11.34
N TRP A 428 -4.56 17.54 10.85
CA TRP A 428 -5.57 18.55 11.10
C TRP A 428 -6.91 17.86 11.37
N SER A 429 -7.60 18.25 12.43
CA SER A 429 -8.91 17.68 12.71
C SER A 429 -9.83 18.63 13.48
N ASP A 430 -11.10 18.58 13.10
CA ASP A 430 -12.22 19.08 13.88
C ASP A 430 -13.41 18.10 13.76
N LYS A 431 -14.64 18.54 14.07
CA LYS A 431 -15.84 17.69 14.01
C LYS A 431 -16.19 17.18 12.60
N LYS A 432 -15.82 17.94 11.55
CA LYS A 432 -16.18 17.69 10.13
C LYS A 432 -14.97 17.37 9.24
N LEU A 433 -13.77 17.28 9.81
CA LEU A 433 -12.54 17.06 9.06
C LEU A 433 -11.56 16.21 9.83
N HIS A 434 -10.93 15.32 9.13
CA HIS A 434 -9.65 14.70 9.51
C HIS A 434 -8.74 14.65 8.30
N ALA A 435 -7.55 15.23 8.38
CA ALA A 435 -6.58 15.27 7.30
C ALA A 435 -5.16 15.07 7.84
N SER A 436 -4.38 14.16 7.27
CA SER A 436 -3.09 13.72 7.76
C SER A 436 -2.21 13.17 6.64
N TRP A 437 -0.89 13.13 6.86
CA TRP A 437 0.03 12.36 6.03
C TRP A 437 -0.10 10.84 6.22
N ILE A 438 -0.70 10.42 7.32
CA ILE A 438 -0.77 9.03 7.74
C ILE A 438 -1.84 8.28 6.96
N HIS A 439 -1.46 7.11 6.44
CA HIS A 439 -2.37 6.09 5.93
C HIS A 439 -2.74 5.12 7.04
N LEU A 440 -4.03 4.88 7.23
CA LEU A 440 -4.56 3.91 8.18
C LEU A 440 -5.10 2.68 7.45
N HIS A 441 -4.88 1.52 8.02
CA HIS A 441 -5.62 0.32 7.61
C HIS A 441 -6.88 0.22 8.49
N LEU A 442 -7.94 0.97 8.11
CA LEU A 442 -9.16 1.12 8.91
C LEU A 442 -9.79 -0.22 9.33
N PRO A 443 -9.94 -1.24 8.44
CA PRO A 443 -10.61 -2.48 8.81
C PRO A 443 -9.92 -3.27 9.93
N SER A 444 -8.61 -3.12 10.09
CA SER A 444 -7.85 -3.79 11.16
C SER A 444 -7.68 -2.95 12.43
N CYS A 445 -8.28 -1.75 12.44
CA CYS A 445 -8.27 -0.86 13.60
C CYS A 445 -9.70 -0.58 14.08
N PRO A 446 -10.35 -1.53 14.80
CA PRO A 446 -11.79 -1.50 15.11
C PRO A 446 -12.26 -0.19 15.75
N GLU A 447 -11.47 0.35 16.67
CA GLU A 447 -11.83 1.61 17.36
C GLU A 447 -11.78 2.81 16.42
N ALA A 448 -10.75 2.92 15.56
CA ALA A 448 -10.69 4.00 14.56
C ALA A 448 -11.80 3.84 13.51
N ALA A 449 -12.08 2.62 13.06
CA ALA A 449 -13.18 2.31 12.15
C ALA A 449 -14.53 2.70 12.77
N LYS A 450 -14.77 2.36 14.04
CA LYS A 450 -15.98 2.74 14.76
C LYS A 450 -16.16 4.26 14.86
N ASN A 451 -15.09 4.98 15.23
CA ASN A 451 -15.12 6.43 15.32
C ASN A 451 -15.39 7.07 13.94
N PHE A 452 -14.71 6.57 12.89
CA PHE A 452 -14.92 7.00 11.52
C PHE A 452 -16.38 6.78 11.07
N ILE A 453 -16.90 5.56 11.24
CA ILE A 453 -18.30 5.25 10.87
C ILE A 453 -19.26 6.19 11.60
N ASN A 454 -19.11 6.36 12.92
CA ASN A 454 -19.95 7.27 13.68
C ASN A 454 -19.90 8.69 13.10
N ALA A 455 -18.73 9.19 12.72
CA ALA A 455 -18.58 10.51 12.10
C ALA A 455 -19.32 10.60 10.75
N THR A 456 -19.29 9.55 9.93
CA THR A 456 -20.00 9.53 8.64
C THR A 456 -21.52 9.50 8.80
N GLN A 457 -22.03 9.03 9.96
CA GLN A 457 -23.47 8.90 10.24
C GLN A 457 -24.07 10.14 10.93
N VAL A 458 -23.28 11.17 11.25
CA VAL A 458 -23.79 12.42 11.85
C VAL A 458 -24.50 13.30 10.79
N ASN A 459 -25.60 13.93 11.17
CA ASN A 459 -26.24 14.98 10.36
C ASN A 459 -25.61 16.34 10.67
N TYR A 460 -24.69 16.78 9.84
CA TYR A 460 -24.01 18.06 10.01
C TYR A 460 -24.82 19.28 9.52
N SER A 461 -25.91 19.08 8.75
CA SER A 461 -26.76 20.13 8.20
C SER A 461 -27.72 20.76 9.22
N GLN A 462 -27.89 20.18 10.40
CA GLN A 462 -28.85 20.67 11.40
C GLN A 462 -28.25 21.62 12.46
N ASN A 463 -26.93 21.88 12.45
CA ASN A 463 -26.21 22.65 13.49
C ASN A 463 -25.35 23.80 12.89
N SER A 464 -25.80 24.46 11.83
CA SER A 464 -25.14 25.67 11.29
C SER A 464 -25.99 26.91 11.53
#